data_66f19f19924190063b10bc6ba1810adb
#
_entry.id   66f19f19924190063b10bc6ba1810adb
#
_cell.length_a   1.000
_cell.length_b   1.000
_cell.length_c   1.000
_cell.angle_alpha   90.00
_cell.angle_beta   90.00
_cell.angle_gamma   90.00
#
_symmetry.space_group_name_H-M   'P 1'
#
loop_
_entity.id
_entity.type
_entity.pdbx_description
1 polymer ?
#
loop_
_entity_poly.entity_id
_entity_poly.type
_entity_poly.pdbx_seq_one_letter_code
_entity_poly.pdbx_strand_id
1 'polypeptide(L)'
;MSMMIGAAVASSMMMAACLISAVQLARHRKETPDYTRVFLFFCAVFFVAEGAFSVVGIIQNPYNNPLTELMNPSVVLFGLLAQILALVYPLCVVRPSYFNPFIFMFVPWAIFVFLYILVPEWTVLRSFQDFKDHLLDINVHLRLVTLCMYLPYLIYLLFLLMPGSLNQVSVSVRYYRGYSIFVLFIVAAHFFFFFTGNLFFHILNQLAIGAFFYIIMLFDLEVRLFPKDDARQPDVLMPALGDEVKKREYISRPLWERICYALDKEEVWRRPDLSVESLARTCGSNVPYIIKCIKKETGYSANEYINRKRIDHVCRRLEEDPDLNLQEVFFEAGYRVRTTAWRNFRDIVGVSPSEYRFSKR
;
A
#
# COMPACT_ATOMS: atom_id res chain seq x y z
N MET A 1 -13.19 -22.24 -31.66
CA MET A 1 -12.86 -23.31 -30.70
C MET A 1 -11.48 -23.14 -30.06
N SER A 2 -10.40 -22.91 -30.81
CA SER A 2 -9.05 -22.74 -30.26
C SER A 2 -8.91 -21.59 -29.24
N MET A 3 -9.52 -20.43 -29.54
CA MET A 3 -9.50 -19.26 -28.63
C MET A 3 -10.29 -19.51 -27.34
N MET A 4 -11.39 -20.26 -27.37
CA MET A 4 -12.14 -20.64 -26.17
C MET A 4 -11.32 -21.58 -25.27
N ILE A 5 -10.62 -22.54 -25.86
CA ILE A 5 -9.69 -23.41 -25.10
C ILE A 5 -8.58 -22.56 -24.50
N GLY A 6 -8.02 -21.60 -25.26
CA GLY A 6 -7.02 -20.67 -24.76
C GLY A 6 -7.53 -19.84 -23.58
N ALA A 7 -8.77 -19.34 -23.65
CA ALA A 7 -9.40 -18.60 -22.55
C ALA A 7 -9.59 -19.47 -21.29
N ALA A 8 -10.05 -20.72 -21.45
CA ALA A 8 -10.19 -21.65 -20.34
C ALA A 8 -8.84 -21.99 -19.68
N VAL A 9 -7.81 -22.19 -20.47
CA VAL A 9 -6.44 -22.43 -19.98
C VAL A 9 -5.92 -21.22 -19.23
N ALA A 10 -6.05 -20.02 -19.77
CA ALA A 10 -5.61 -18.77 -19.12
C ALA A 10 -6.33 -18.53 -17.79
N SER A 11 -7.66 -18.72 -17.75
CA SER A 11 -8.43 -18.63 -16.51
C SER A 11 -8.01 -19.70 -15.47
N SER A 12 -7.71 -20.91 -15.92
CA SER A 12 -7.19 -21.97 -15.03
C SER A 12 -5.80 -21.65 -14.46
N MET A 13 -4.92 -21.07 -15.28
CA MET A 13 -3.59 -20.62 -14.83
C MET A 13 -3.69 -19.47 -13.82
N MET A 14 -4.56 -18.51 -14.07
CA MET A 14 -4.84 -17.41 -13.14
C MET A 14 -5.38 -17.95 -11.82
N MET A 15 -6.37 -18.86 -11.86
CA MET A 15 -6.90 -19.52 -10.65
C MET A 15 -5.80 -20.22 -9.84
N ALA A 16 -4.91 -20.97 -10.50
CA ALA A 16 -3.82 -21.67 -9.83
C ALA A 16 -2.87 -20.67 -9.14
N ALA A 17 -2.49 -19.59 -9.81
CA ALA A 17 -1.64 -18.55 -9.25
C ALA A 17 -2.30 -17.87 -8.03
N CYS A 18 -3.60 -17.53 -8.12
CA CYS A 18 -4.35 -16.92 -7.03
C CYS A 18 -4.54 -17.89 -5.85
N LEU A 19 -4.79 -19.17 -6.12
CA LEU A 19 -4.92 -20.21 -5.07
C LEU A 19 -3.61 -20.41 -4.30
N ILE A 20 -2.48 -20.50 -5.01
CA ILE A 20 -1.15 -20.59 -4.40
C ILE A 20 -0.90 -19.36 -3.52
N SER A 21 -1.22 -18.17 -4.03
CA SER A 21 -1.08 -16.90 -3.28
C SER A 21 -1.95 -16.89 -2.03
N ALA A 22 -3.21 -17.33 -2.11
CA ALA A 22 -4.11 -17.42 -0.97
C ALA A 22 -3.60 -18.38 0.10
N VAL A 23 -3.14 -19.58 -0.30
CA VAL A 23 -2.59 -20.59 0.62
C VAL A 23 -1.34 -20.07 1.32
N GLN A 24 -0.45 -19.39 0.61
CA GLN A 24 0.77 -18.83 1.21
C GLN A 24 0.47 -17.68 2.16
N LEU A 25 -0.45 -16.78 1.80
CA LEU A 25 -0.91 -15.70 2.69
C LEU A 25 -1.56 -16.25 3.97
N ALA A 26 -2.30 -17.36 3.88
CA ALA A 26 -2.91 -18.03 5.02
C ALA A 26 -1.87 -18.72 5.94
N ARG A 27 -0.85 -19.38 5.35
CA ARG A 27 0.20 -20.08 6.11
C ARG A 27 1.10 -19.13 6.91
N HIS A 28 1.42 -17.97 6.36
CA HIS A 28 2.30 -17.00 7.00
C HIS A 28 1.52 -15.99 7.86
N ARG A 29 0.56 -16.47 8.64
CA ARG A 29 -0.24 -15.65 9.56
C ARG A 29 0.66 -15.09 10.66
N LYS A 30 0.77 -13.75 10.73
CA LYS A 30 1.47 -13.08 11.83
C LYS A 30 0.61 -13.03 13.09
N GLU A 31 1.26 -12.97 14.25
CA GLU A 31 0.60 -12.77 15.55
C GLU A 31 -0.18 -11.45 15.63
N THR A 32 0.20 -10.44 14.83
CA THR A 32 -0.52 -9.16 14.75
C THR A 32 -1.38 -9.10 13.48
N PRO A 33 -2.64 -8.65 13.56
CA PRO A 33 -3.51 -8.55 12.41
C PRO A 33 -2.93 -7.57 11.39
N ASP A 34 -2.57 -8.08 10.22
CA ASP A 34 -2.16 -7.28 9.07
C ASP A 34 -3.34 -7.22 8.09
N TYR A 35 -4.10 -6.12 8.16
CA TYR A 35 -5.28 -5.90 7.32
C TYR A 35 -4.96 -5.99 5.82
N THR A 36 -3.74 -5.61 5.41
CA THR A 36 -3.31 -5.67 4.01
C THR A 36 -3.24 -7.10 3.49
N ARG A 37 -2.78 -8.04 4.32
CA ARG A 37 -2.71 -9.46 3.97
C ARG A 37 -4.07 -10.12 3.94
N VAL A 38 -4.91 -9.78 4.92
CA VAL A 38 -6.30 -10.24 4.94
C VAL A 38 -7.01 -9.78 3.68
N PHE A 39 -6.77 -8.53 3.28
CA PHE A 39 -7.31 -7.97 2.04
C PHE A 39 -6.82 -8.73 0.80
N LEU A 40 -5.50 -8.94 0.65
CA LEU A 40 -4.93 -9.70 -0.46
C LEU A 40 -5.45 -11.14 -0.51
N PHE A 41 -5.64 -11.77 0.64
CA PHE A 41 -6.22 -13.11 0.73
C PHE A 41 -7.64 -13.12 0.14
N PHE A 42 -8.51 -12.18 0.53
CA PHE A 42 -9.86 -12.10 -0.03
C PHE A 42 -9.85 -11.77 -1.51
N CYS A 43 -8.93 -10.90 -2.00
CA CYS A 43 -8.75 -10.66 -3.41
C CYS A 43 -8.38 -11.95 -4.17
N ALA A 44 -7.43 -12.71 -3.66
CA ALA A 44 -7.02 -13.96 -4.29
C ALA A 44 -8.18 -14.98 -4.35
N VAL A 45 -8.95 -15.14 -3.27
CA VAL A 45 -10.14 -16.00 -3.23
C VAL A 45 -11.20 -15.54 -4.24
N PHE A 46 -11.42 -14.24 -4.36
CA PHE A 46 -12.35 -13.68 -5.34
C PHE A 46 -11.95 -14.04 -6.78
N PHE A 47 -10.67 -13.89 -7.15
CA PHE A 47 -10.20 -14.23 -8.49
C PHE A 47 -10.21 -15.73 -8.76
N VAL A 48 -10.07 -16.58 -7.74
CA VAL A 48 -10.30 -18.02 -7.90
C VAL A 48 -11.76 -18.31 -8.27
N ALA A 49 -12.71 -17.65 -7.59
CA ALA A 49 -14.13 -17.81 -7.88
C ALA A 49 -14.49 -17.27 -9.29
N GLU A 50 -13.95 -16.12 -9.67
CA GLU A 50 -14.14 -15.52 -11.00
C GLU A 50 -13.61 -16.43 -12.11
N GLY A 51 -12.38 -16.96 -11.94
CA GLY A 51 -11.79 -17.89 -12.90
C GLY A 51 -12.58 -19.19 -13.02
N ALA A 52 -13.09 -19.73 -11.90
CA ALA A 52 -13.96 -20.91 -11.92
C ALA A 52 -15.26 -20.63 -12.71
N PHE A 53 -15.89 -19.48 -12.45
CA PHE A 53 -17.07 -19.06 -13.19
C PHE A 53 -16.81 -18.92 -14.70
N SER A 54 -15.68 -18.31 -15.08
CA SER A 54 -15.25 -18.18 -16.47
C SER A 54 -15.06 -19.56 -17.15
N VAL A 55 -14.35 -20.48 -16.50
CA VAL A 55 -14.10 -21.84 -17.01
C VAL A 55 -15.41 -22.62 -17.18
N VAL A 56 -16.27 -22.60 -16.17
CA VAL A 56 -17.59 -23.28 -16.22
C VAL A 56 -18.44 -22.70 -17.34
N GLY A 57 -18.49 -21.38 -17.48
CA GLY A 57 -19.23 -20.73 -18.56
C GLY A 57 -18.74 -21.12 -19.97
N ILE A 58 -17.41 -21.26 -20.14
CA ILE A 58 -16.82 -21.71 -21.42
C ILE A 58 -17.19 -23.17 -21.71
N ILE A 59 -17.19 -24.05 -20.69
CA ILE A 59 -17.50 -25.46 -20.86
C ILE A 59 -18.99 -25.67 -21.16
N GLN A 60 -19.87 -24.96 -20.47
CA GLN A 60 -21.32 -25.13 -20.62
C GLN A 60 -21.85 -24.56 -21.94
N ASN A 61 -21.30 -23.40 -22.38
CA ASN A 61 -21.77 -22.70 -23.58
C ASN A 61 -20.63 -22.31 -24.52
N PRO A 62 -19.98 -23.25 -25.20
CA PRO A 62 -18.81 -22.94 -26.03
C PRO A 62 -19.12 -22.10 -27.27
N TYR A 63 -20.36 -22.09 -27.75
CA TYR A 63 -20.77 -21.35 -28.97
C TYR A 63 -21.55 -20.06 -28.69
N ASN A 64 -22.16 -19.93 -27.52
CA ASN A 64 -22.96 -18.76 -27.15
C ASN A 64 -22.54 -18.27 -25.75
N ASN A 65 -21.22 -18.04 -25.60
CA ASN A 65 -20.64 -17.71 -24.31
C ASN A 65 -20.86 -16.23 -23.97
N PRO A 66 -21.31 -15.89 -22.76
CA PRO A 66 -21.43 -14.50 -22.30
C PRO A 66 -20.14 -13.69 -22.40
N LEU A 67 -18.97 -14.32 -22.42
CA LEU A 67 -17.68 -13.66 -22.63
C LEU A 67 -17.50 -13.07 -24.03
N THR A 68 -18.31 -13.49 -25.03
CA THR A 68 -18.26 -12.90 -26.39
C THR A 68 -19.26 -11.76 -26.58
N GLU A 69 -20.05 -11.45 -25.58
CA GLU A 69 -20.97 -10.33 -25.59
C GLU A 69 -20.24 -9.04 -25.22
N LEU A 70 -20.54 -7.96 -25.96
CA LEU A 70 -20.04 -6.63 -25.61
C LEU A 70 -20.66 -6.18 -24.30
N MET A 71 -19.81 -5.67 -23.41
CA MET A 71 -20.24 -5.11 -22.14
C MET A 71 -21.20 -6.03 -21.37
N ASN A 72 -20.94 -7.36 -21.37
CA ASN A 72 -21.77 -8.30 -20.62
C ASN A 72 -21.94 -7.83 -19.16
N PRO A 73 -23.17 -7.78 -18.62
CA PRO A 73 -23.45 -7.21 -17.30
C PRO A 73 -22.64 -7.85 -16.17
N SER A 74 -22.52 -9.17 -16.16
CA SER A 74 -21.73 -9.88 -15.14
C SER A 74 -20.26 -9.53 -15.24
N VAL A 75 -19.71 -9.50 -16.47
CA VAL A 75 -18.28 -9.17 -16.69
C VAL A 75 -18.00 -7.72 -16.32
N VAL A 76 -18.89 -6.77 -16.61
CA VAL A 76 -18.76 -5.37 -16.17
C VAL A 76 -18.77 -5.26 -14.66
N LEU A 77 -19.71 -5.92 -13.99
CA LEU A 77 -19.86 -5.83 -12.53
C LEU A 77 -18.68 -6.49 -11.78
N PHE A 78 -18.28 -7.69 -12.19
CA PHE A 78 -17.13 -8.38 -11.59
C PHE A 78 -15.80 -7.70 -11.95
N GLY A 79 -15.70 -7.16 -13.17
CA GLY A 79 -14.55 -6.36 -13.57
C GLY A 79 -14.39 -5.10 -12.73
N LEU A 80 -15.49 -4.39 -12.40
CA LEU A 80 -15.45 -3.25 -11.50
C LEU A 80 -14.90 -3.67 -10.12
N LEU A 81 -15.39 -4.76 -9.55
CA LEU A 81 -14.89 -5.26 -8.28
C LEU A 81 -13.40 -5.61 -8.34
N ALA A 82 -12.96 -6.29 -9.39
CA ALA A 82 -11.56 -6.63 -9.62
C ALA A 82 -10.66 -5.38 -9.66
N GLN A 83 -11.11 -4.32 -10.34
CA GLN A 83 -10.39 -3.06 -10.44
C GLN A 83 -10.31 -2.35 -9.09
N ILE A 84 -11.43 -2.29 -8.36
CA ILE A 84 -11.46 -1.71 -7.00
C ILE A 84 -10.46 -2.46 -6.10
N LEU A 85 -10.45 -3.80 -6.15
CA LEU A 85 -9.51 -4.62 -5.38
C LEU A 85 -8.05 -4.28 -5.69
N ALA A 86 -7.70 -4.19 -6.98
CA ALA A 86 -6.35 -3.86 -7.41
C ALA A 86 -5.90 -2.46 -6.96
N LEU A 87 -6.83 -1.51 -6.85
CA LEU A 87 -6.56 -0.11 -6.52
C LEU A 87 -6.53 0.18 -5.02
N VAL A 88 -7.33 -0.55 -4.25
CA VAL A 88 -7.39 -0.39 -2.79
C VAL A 88 -6.13 -0.93 -2.12
N TYR A 89 -5.46 -1.95 -2.69
CA TYR A 89 -4.25 -2.52 -2.11
C TYR A 89 -3.13 -1.48 -1.86
N PRO A 90 -2.70 -0.66 -2.84
CA PRO A 90 -1.69 0.36 -2.59
C PRO A 90 -2.12 1.38 -1.53
N LEU A 91 -3.40 1.75 -1.49
CA LEU A 91 -3.94 2.65 -0.47
C LEU A 91 -3.81 2.06 0.94
N CYS A 92 -4.12 0.78 1.11
CA CYS A 92 -3.96 0.08 2.39
C CYS A 92 -2.50 0.03 2.84
N VAL A 93 -1.55 -0.07 1.89
CA VAL A 93 -0.11 -0.12 2.19
C VAL A 93 0.43 1.28 2.53
N VAL A 94 0.00 2.32 1.82
CA VAL A 94 0.52 3.69 1.97
C VAL A 94 -0.06 4.40 3.18
N ARG A 95 -1.36 4.23 3.46
CA ARG A 95 -2.06 4.93 4.55
C ARG A 95 -3.02 4.01 5.31
N PRO A 96 -2.52 3.04 6.08
CA PRO A 96 -3.37 2.06 6.74
C PRO A 96 -4.30 2.64 7.82
N SER A 97 -3.99 3.84 8.35
CA SER A 97 -4.75 4.46 9.45
C SER A 97 -5.93 5.33 9.02
N TYR A 98 -5.95 5.79 7.76
CA TYR A 98 -6.98 6.72 7.26
C TYR A 98 -8.06 6.05 6.42
N PHE A 99 -7.90 4.76 6.10
CA PHE A 99 -8.71 4.14 5.08
C PHE A 99 -9.30 2.81 5.57
N ASN A 100 -10.63 2.74 5.60
CA ASN A 100 -11.31 1.46 5.77
C ASN A 100 -11.56 0.87 4.36
N PRO A 101 -10.75 -0.10 3.89
CA PRO A 101 -10.85 -0.65 2.55
C PRO A 101 -12.22 -1.26 2.26
N PHE A 102 -12.87 -1.83 3.29
CA PHE A 102 -14.18 -2.46 3.15
C PHE A 102 -15.27 -1.46 2.76
N ILE A 103 -15.31 -0.28 3.37
CA ILE A 103 -16.32 0.74 3.04
C ILE A 103 -16.15 1.22 1.60
N PHE A 104 -14.92 1.56 1.19
CA PHE A 104 -14.65 2.05 -0.16
C PHE A 104 -14.86 1.00 -1.25
N MET A 105 -14.69 -0.27 -0.93
CA MET A 105 -14.80 -1.37 -1.86
C MET A 105 -16.23 -1.90 -1.97
N PHE A 106 -16.84 -2.21 -0.83
CA PHE A 106 -18.13 -2.90 -0.83
C PHE A 106 -19.30 -1.98 -1.03
N VAL A 107 -19.28 -0.74 -0.56
CA VAL A 107 -20.43 0.16 -0.67
C VAL A 107 -20.72 0.52 -2.13
N PRO A 108 -19.77 1.02 -2.93
CA PRO A 108 -20.04 1.30 -4.35
C PRO A 108 -20.44 0.04 -5.12
N TRP A 109 -19.74 -1.07 -4.89
CA TRP A 109 -20.06 -2.33 -5.55
C TRP A 109 -21.46 -2.86 -5.18
N ALA A 110 -21.82 -2.82 -3.91
CA ALA A 110 -23.16 -3.25 -3.45
C ALA A 110 -24.28 -2.41 -4.06
N ILE A 111 -24.06 -1.09 -4.22
CA ILE A 111 -25.03 -0.22 -4.90
C ILE A 111 -25.24 -0.69 -6.35
N PHE A 112 -24.14 -0.98 -7.10
CA PHE A 112 -24.26 -1.48 -8.47
C PHE A 112 -24.88 -2.86 -8.53
N VAL A 113 -24.52 -3.79 -7.63
CA VAL A 113 -25.21 -5.10 -7.53
C VAL A 113 -26.72 -4.92 -7.36
N PHE A 114 -27.11 -4.04 -6.44
CA PHE A 114 -28.53 -3.74 -6.22
C PHE A 114 -29.20 -3.17 -7.48
N LEU A 115 -28.58 -2.19 -8.14
CA LEU A 115 -29.11 -1.61 -9.37
C LEU A 115 -29.20 -2.65 -10.50
N TYR A 116 -28.24 -3.56 -10.61
CA TYR A 116 -28.24 -4.65 -11.60
C TYR A 116 -29.37 -5.66 -11.36
N ILE A 117 -29.71 -5.94 -10.10
CA ILE A 117 -30.85 -6.84 -9.76
C ILE A 117 -32.20 -6.20 -10.13
N LEU A 118 -32.27 -4.87 -10.11
CA LEU A 118 -33.53 -4.16 -10.48
C LEU A 118 -33.79 -4.15 -11.98
N VAL A 119 -32.85 -4.48 -12.83
CA VAL A 119 -33.04 -4.57 -14.28
C VAL A 119 -33.72 -5.89 -14.63
N PRO A 120 -34.96 -5.88 -15.14
CA PRO A 120 -35.69 -7.11 -15.39
C PRO A 120 -35.12 -7.94 -16.53
N GLU A 121 -34.64 -7.27 -17.58
CA GLU A 121 -34.07 -7.91 -18.75
C GLU A 121 -32.82 -7.18 -19.22
N TRP A 122 -31.79 -7.94 -19.60
CA TRP A 122 -30.54 -7.43 -20.11
C TRP A 122 -30.46 -7.58 -21.62
N THR A 123 -30.34 -6.47 -22.34
CA THR A 123 -30.10 -6.48 -23.79
C THR A 123 -28.76 -7.14 -24.12
N VAL A 124 -28.78 -8.17 -24.98
CA VAL A 124 -27.56 -8.84 -25.44
C VAL A 124 -26.92 -7.99 -26.55
N LEU A 125 -25.70 -7.55 -26.35
CA LEU A 125 -24.97 -6.73 -27.31
C LEU A 125 -23.87 -7.61 -27.94
N ARG A 126 -23.99 -7.90 -29.23
CA ARG A 126 -23.02 -8.74 -29.96
C ARG A 126 -22.14 -7.95 -30.92
N SER A 127 -22.58 -6.75 -31.29
CA SER A 127 -21.86 -5.89 -32.22
C SER A 127 -21.90 -4.43 -31.74
N PHE A 128 -21.01 -3.63 -32.31
CA PHE A 128 -21.04 -2.17 -32.07
C PHE A 128 -22.27 -1.51 -32.66
N GLN A 129 -22.90 -2.15 -33.67
CA GLN A 129 -24.15 -1.67 -34.19
C GLN A 129 -25.31 -1.91 -33.20
N ASP A 130 -25.39 -3.10 -32.59
CA ASP A 130 -26.37 -3.38 -31.53
C ASP A 130 -26.25 -2.38 -30.39
N PHE A 131 -25.00 -2.04 -30.00
CA PHE A 131 -24.77 -1.03 -28.98
C PHE A 131 -25.33 0.33 -29.37
N LYS A 132 -25.16 0.78 -30.63
CA LYS A 132 -25.74 2.05 -31.10
C LYS A 132 -27.25 2.03 -31.13
N ASP A 133 -27.84 0.92 -31.58
CA ASP A 133 -29.28 0.77 -31.73
C ASP A 133 -30.02 0.75 -30.37
N HIS A 134 -29.31 0.26 -29.31
CA HIS A 134 -29.82 0.19 -27.94
C HIS A 134 -29.23 1.26 -27.00
N LEU A 135 -28.61 2.31 -27.56
CA LEU A 135 -27.91 3.33 -26.74
C LEU A 135 -28.87 4.06 -25.77
N LEU A 136 -30.16 4.11 -26.06
CA LEU A 136 -31.15 4.76 -25.18
C LEU A 136 -31.73 3.81 -24.11
N ASP A 137 -31.38 2.55 -24.13
CA ASP A 137 -31.86 1.58 -23.14
C ASP A 137 -31.24 1.83 -21.76
N ILE A 138 -32.07 1.81 -20.72
CA ILE A 138 -31.64 2.06 -19.35
C ILE A 138 -30.55 1.08 -18.87
N ASN A 139 -30.64 -0.19 -19.33
CA ASN A 139 -29.65 -1.20 -18.99
C ASN A 139 -28.27 -0.94 -19.64
N VAL A 140 -28.23 -0.34 -20.84
CA VAL A 140 -26.99 0.08 -21.52
C VAL A 140 -26.38 1.28 -20.80
N HIS A 141 -27.24 2.25 -20.42
CA HIS A 141 -26.76 3.39 -19.60
C HIS A 141 -26.19 2.95 -18.26
N LEU A 142 -26.81 1.99 -17.59
CA LEU A 142 -26.31 1.48 -16.32
C LEU A 142 -24.91 0.83 -16.46
N ARG A 143 -24.66 0.09 -17.55
CA ARG A 143 -23.34 -0.45 -17.89
C ARG A 143 -22.33 0.67 -18.13
N LEU A 144 -22.70 1.71 -18.89
CA LEU A 144 -21.83 2.88 -19.13
C LEU A 144 -21.50 3.63 -17.84
N VAL A 145 -22.51 3.86 -16.99
CA VAL A 145 -22.28 4.50 -15.67
C VAL A 145 -21.35 3.65 -14.81
N THR A 146 -21.52 2.32 -14.80
CA THR A 146 -20.61 1.41 -14.10
C THR A 146 -19.19 1.54 -14.62
N LEU A 147 -19.02 1.63 -15.94
CA LEU A 147 -17.70 1.87 -16.56
C LEU A 147 -17.11 3.24 -16.18
N CYS A 148 -17.93 4.29 -16.08
CA CYS A 148 -17.47 5.60 -15.65
C CYS A 148 -16.90 5.60 -14.23
N MET A 149 -17.31 4.65 -13.37
CA MET A 149 -16.75 4.49 -12.03
C MET A 149 -15.30 4.02 -12.02
N TYR A 150 -14.75 3.59 -13.16
CA TYR A 150 -13.30 3.33 -13.29
C TYR A 150 -12.47 4.62 -13.35
N LEU A 151 -13.04 5.75 -13.78
CA LEU A 151 -12.32 7.00 -13.99
C LEU A 151 -11.64 7.54 -12.72
N PRO A 152 -12.28 7.63 -11.55
CA PRO A 152 -11.63 8.10 -10.32
C PRO A 152 -10.43 7.25 -9.94
N TYR A 153 -10.51 5.95 -10.16
CA TYR A 153 -9.42 5.01 -9.87
C TYR A 153 -8.26 5.18 -10.85
N LEU A 154 -8.58 5.37 -12.13
CA LEU A 154 -7.57 5.63 -13.16
C LEU A 154 -6.82 6.95 -12.88
N ILE A 155 -7.55 8.02 -12.52
CA ILE A 155 -6.96 9.31 -12.13
C ILE A 155 -6.04 9.13 -10.94
N TYR A 156 -6.46 8.36 -9.93
CA TYR A 156 -5.62 8.07 -8.77
C TYR A 156 -4.33 7.31 -9.13
N LEU A 157 -4.40 6.31 -10.01
CA LEU A 157 -3.22 5.61 -10.51
C LEU A 157 -2.26 6.53 -11.25
N LEU A 158 -2.80 7.41 -12.10
CA LEU A 158 -1.99 8.41 -12.81
C LEU A 158 -1.32 9.37 -11.81
N PHE A 159 -2.03 9.76 -10.75
CA PHE A 159 -1.45 10.56 -9.66
C PHE A 159 -0.28 9.86 -8.97
N LEU A 160 -0.37 8.54 -8.72
CA LEU A 160 0.73 7.76 -8.14
C LEU A 160 1.97 7.69 -9.05
N LEU A 161 1.81 7.89 -10.37
CA LEU A 161 2.92 7.94 -11.31
C LEU A 161 3.65 9.27 -11.34
N MET A 162 3.04 10.35 -10.80
CA MET A 162 3.65 11.68 -10.81
C MET A 162 4.90 11.73 -9.91
N PRO A 163 5.96 12.44 -10.36
CA PRO A 163 7.14 12.67 -9.52
C PRO A 163 6.76 13.43 -8.24
N GLY A 164 7.24 12.96 -7.10
CA GLY A 164 7.01 13.62 -5.80
C GLY A 164 5.77 13.16 -5.03
N SER A 165 4.80 12.49 -5.65
CA SER A 165 3.58 12.01 -4.96
C SER A 165 3.84 11.03 -3.81
N LEU A 166 4.96 10.31 -3.85
CA LEU A 166 5.34 9.24 -2.91
C LEU A 166 6.56 9.58 -2.04
N ASN A 167 7.04 10.83 -2.02
CA ASN A 167 8.25 11.21 -1.28
C ASN A 167 8.14 11.05 0.25
N GLN A 168 6.94 10.85 0.79
CA GLN A 168 6.69 10.66 2.23
C GLN A 168 6.44 9.19 2.61
N VAL A 169 6.57 8.26 1.67
CA VAL A 169 6.22 6.85 1.88
C VAL A 169 7.48 6.01 2.09
N SER A 170 7.47 5.18 3.13
CA SER A 170 8.58 4.30 3.54
C SER A 170 8.87 3.14 2.57
N VAL A 171 8.05 2.95 1.54
CA VAL A 171 8.19 1.87 0.56
C VAL A 171 8.84 2.39 -0.72
N SER A 172 9.63 1.53 -1.37
CA SER A 172 10.35 1.87 -2.60
C SER A 172 9.40 2.48 -3.66
N VAL A 173 9.61 3.75 -3.99
CA VAL A 173 8.87 4.48 -5.04
C VAL A 173 8.92 3.73 -6.38
N ARG A 174 10.01 3.01 -6.66
CA ARG A 174 10.16 2.19 -7.87
C ARG A 174 9.14 1.07 -7.93
N TYR A 175 8.86 0.43 -6.78
CA TYR A 175 7.85 -0.64 -6.70
C TYR A 175 6.45 -0.12 -7.01
N TYR A 176 6.05 1.02 -6.41
CA TYR A 176 4.73 1.60 -6.65
C TYR A 176 4.53 2.05 -8.09
N ARG A 177 5.56 2.60 -8.72
CA ARG A 177 5.50 2.95 -10.15
C ARG A 177 5.33 1.72 -11.02
N GLY A 178 6.11 0.66 -10.77
CA GLY A 178 5.97 -0.61 -11.49
C GLY A 178 4.57 -1.21 -11.30
N TYR A 179 4.08 -1.23 -10.08
CA TYR A 179 2.73 -1.65 -9.72
C TYR A 179 1.67 -0.87 -10.51
N SER A 180 1.73 0.47 -10.48
CA SER A 180 0.75 1.33 -11.14
C SER A 180 0.73 1.14 -12.65
N ILE A 181 1.89 1.01 -13.29
CA ILE A 181 2.01 0.73 -14.73
C ILE A 181 1.37 -0.61 -15.05
N PHE A 182 1.62 -1.63 -14.23
CA PHE A 182 1.08 -2.96 -14.45
C PHE A 182 -0.45 -3.02 -14.28
N VAL A 183 -0.98 -2.34 -13.27
CA VAL A 183 -2.44 -2.21 -13.08
C VAL A 183 -3.08 -1.45 -14.24
N LEU A 184 -2.46 -0.36 -14.72
CA LEU A 184 -2.94 0.34 -15.92
C LEU A 184 -3.01 -0.58 -17.13
N PHE A 185 -2.04 -1.47 -17.33
CA PHE A 185 -2.06 -2.46 -18.38
C PHE A 185 -3.25 -3.43 -18.24
N ILE A 186 -3.50 -3.95 -17.02
CA ILE A 186 -4.65 -4.81 -16.74
C ILE A 186 -5.97 -4.08 -17.04
N VAL A 187 -6.10 -2.83 -16.57
CA VAL A 187 -7.29 -1.99 -16.82
C VAL A 187 -7.51 -1.80 -18.31
N ALA A 188 -6.45 -1.47 -19.06
CA ALA A 188 -6.54 -1.28 -20.50
C ALA A 188 -6.96 -2.56 -21.23
N ALA A 189 -6.35 -3.71 -20.90
CA ALA A 189 -6.71 -5.00 -21.50
C ALA A 189 -8.17 -5.37 -21.22
N HIS A 190 -8.64 -5.11 -20.00
CA HIS A 190 -10.02 -5.35 -19.58
C HIS A 190 -11.00 -4.42 -20.34
N PHE A 191 -10.66 -3.14 -20.47
CA PHE A 191 -11.45 -2.16 -21.22
C PHE A 191 -11.60 -2.55 -22.70
N PHE A 192 -10.48 -2.94 -23.36
CA PHE A 192 -10.54 -3.42 -24.74
C PHE A 192 -11.37 -4.70 -24.87
N PHE A 193 -11.31 -5.60 -23.89
CA PHE A 193 -12.15 -6.78 -23.87
C PHE A 193 -13.64 -6.40 -23.80
N PHE A 194 -14.04 -5.46 -22.98
CA PHE A 194 -15.43 -5.01 -22.88
C PHE A 194 -16.02 -4.48 -24.19
N PHE A 195 -15.24 -3.67 -24.90
CA PHE A 195 -15.72 -3.04 -26.12
C PHE A 195 -15.61 -3.89 -27.37
N THR A 196 -14.79 -4.92 -27.36
CA THR A 196 -14.56 -5.76 -28.54
C THR A 196 -15.15 -7.16 -28.41
N GLY A 197 -15.42 -7.65 -27.22
CA GLY A 197 -15.77 -9.05 -26.95
C GLY A 197 -14.70 -10.04 -27.40
N ASN A 198 -13.48 -9.54 -27.70
CA ASN A 198 -12.41 -10.36 -28.27
C ASN A 198 -11.69 -11.15 -27.18
N LEU A 199 -11.79 -12.48 -27.25
CA LEU A 199 -11.18 -13.41 -26.31
C LEU A 199 -9.65 -13.26 -26.16
N PHE A 200 -8.97 -12.69 -27.14
CA PHE A 200 -7.55 -12.39 -27.01
C PHE A 200 -7.26 -11.46 -25.83
N PHE A 201 -8.05 -10.38 -25.70
CA PHE A 201 -7.91 -9.45 -24.59
C PHE A 201 -8.33 -10.08 -23.25
N HIS A 202 -9.30 -10.98 -23.24
CA HIS A 202 -9.66 -11.76 -22.07
C HIS A 202 -8.49 -12.65 -21.61
N ILE A 203 -7.88 -13.42 -22.53
CA ILE A 203 -6.71 -14.27 -22.26
C ILE A 203 -5.57 -13.41 -21.67
N LEU A 204 -5.28 -12.28 -22.31
CA LEU A 204 -4.23 -11.37 -21.88
C LEU A 204 -4.50 -10.83 -20.46
N ASN A 205 -5.74 -10.46 -20.19
CA ASN A 205 -6.16 -9.97 -18.87
C ASN A 205 -6.02 -11.05 -17.78
N GLN A 206 -6.46 -12.27 -18.03
CA GLN A 206 -6.37 -13.39 -17.08
C GLN A 206 -4.91 -13.74 -16.75
N LEU A 207 -4.04 -13.81 -17.74
CA LEU A 207 -2.62 -14.06 -17.55
C LEU A 207 -1.96 -12.90 -16.78
N ALA A 208 -2.33 -11.66 -17.07
CA ALA A 208 -1.82 -10.50 -16.35
C ALA A 208 -2.26 -10.49 -14.88
N ILE A 209 -3.50 -10.80 -14.57
CA ILE A 209 -3.98 -10.92 -13.18
C ILE A 209 -3.22 -12.02 -12.43
N GLY A 210 -3.03 -13.20 -13.05
CA GLY A 210 -2.27 -14.28 -12.45
C GLY A 210 -0.82 -13.90 -12.14
N ALA A 211 -0.14 -13.28 -13.10
CA ALA A 211 1.22 -12.75 -12.93
C ALA A 211 1.29 -11.67 -11.84
N PHE A 212 0.30 -10.78 -11.80
CA PHE A 212 0.18 -9.74 -10.79
C PHE A 212 0.09 -10.30 -9.37
N PHE A 213 -0.80 -11.27 -9.12
CA PHE A 213 -0.91 -11.90 -7.82
C PHE A 213 0.38 -12.62 -7.43
N TYR A 214 1.02 -13.30 -8.35
CA TYR A 214 2.29 -13.96 -8.11
C TYR A 214 3.40 -12.97 -7.72
N ILE A 215 3.53 -11.87 -8.45
CA ILE A 215 4.54 -10.82 -8.18
C ILE A 215 4.27 -10.14 -6.83
N ILE A 216 3.02 -9.77 -6.54
CA ILE A 216 2.67 -9.16 -5.25
C ILE A 216 2.97 -10.11 -4.09
N MET A 217 2.62 -11.38 -4.26
CA MET A 217 2.89 -12.39 -3.24
C MET A 217 4.39 -12.53 -2.99
N LEU A 218 5.21 -12.62 -4.03
CA LEU A 218 6.67 -12.67 -3.89
C LEU A 218 7.20 -11.41 -3.19
N PHE A 219 6.71 -10.25 -3.58
CA PHE A 219 7.09 -8.99 -2.95
C PHE A 219 6.67 -8.94 -1.48
N ASP A 220 5.43 -9.30 -1.14
CA ASP A 220 4.95 -9.27 0.23
C ASP A 220 5.69 -10.28 1.12
N LEU A 221 6.04 -11.44 0.59
CA LEU A 221 6.83 -12.45 1.29
C LEU A 221 8.30 -12.04 1.44
N GLU A 222 8.95 -11.60 0.36
CA GLU A 222 10.39 -11.28 0.37
C GLU A 222 10.71 -9.96 1.09
N VAL A 223 9.93 -8.91 0.85
CA VAL A 223 10.25 -7.57 1.33
C VAL A 223 9.70 -7.31 2.73
N ARG A 224 8.53 -7.87 3.07
CA ARG A 224 7.89 -7.64 4.37
C ARG A 224 8.19 -8.71 5.41
N LEU A 225 8.31 -9.99 5.00
CA LEU A 225 8.54 -11.10 5.92
C LEU A 225 10.00 -11.46 6.08
N PHE A 226 10.72 -11.40 4.98
CA PHE A 226 12.15 -11.62 4.91
C PHE A 226 12.77 -10.36 4.30
N PRO A 227 12.97 -9.27 5.09
CA PRO A 227 13.86 -8.23 4.62
C PRO A 227 15.15 -8.97 4.30
N LYS A 228 15.45 -9.14 3.01
CA LYS A 228 16.80 -9.51 2.63
C LYS A 228 17.67 -8.49 3.33
N ASP A 229 18.61 -8.96 4.13
CA ASP A 229 19.79 -8.19 4.45
C ASP A 229 20.47 -7.92 3.10
N ASP A 230 19.92 -6.92 2.39
CA ASP A 230 20.50 -6.47 1.15
C ASP A 230 21.86 -5.91 1.55
N ALA A 231 22.89 -6.68 1.25
CA ALA A 231 24.29 -6.33 1.42
C ALA A 231 24.73 -5.14 0.54
N ARG A 232 23.77 -4.40 -0.02
CA ARG A 232 23.89 -3.02 -0.46
C ARG A 232 23.29 -2.13 0.62
N GLN A 233 23.93 -2.13 1.76
CA GLN A 233 23.84 -1.01 2.69
C GLN A 233 24.21 0.25 1.91
N PRO A 234 23.29 1.22 1.70
CA PRO A 234 23.74 2.60 1.68
C PRO A 234 24.35 2.78 3.06
N ASP A 235 25.55 3.35 3.19
CA ASP A 235 26.29 3.54 4.41
C ASP A 235 25.37 3.70 5.62
N VAL A 236 25.01 2.59 6.22
CA VAL A 236 24.34 2.57 7.50
C VAL A 236 25.47 2.94 8.43
N LEU A 237 25.42 4.16 8.93
CA LEU A 237 26.10 4.49 10.16
C LEU A 237 25.47 3.60 11.26
N MET A 238 25.75 2.33 11.19
CA MET A 238 25.87 1.55 12.40
C MET A 238 26.96 2.23 13.23
N PRO A 239 26.84 2.30 14.56
CA PRO A 239 27.96 2.71 15.38
C PRO A 239 29.21 2.08 14.79
N ALA A 240 30.33 2.83 14.73
CA ALA A 240 31.58 2.40 14.14
C ALA A 240 32.12 1.15 14.86
N LEU A 241 31.38 0.07 14.78
CA LEU A 241 31.67 -1.24 15.34
C LEU A 241 32.48 -1.96 14.29
N GLY A 242 33.80 -1.71 14.33
CA GLY A 242 34.78 -2.27 13.42
C GLY A 242 34.95 -3.79 13.48
N ASP A 243 34.01 -4.51 14.10
CA ASP A 243 34.05 -5.95 14.28
C ASP A 243 32.71 -6.59 14.04
N GLU A 244 32.63 -7.56 13.15
CA GLU A 244 31.48 -8.40 12.86
C GLU A 244 30.90 -9.05 14.13
N VAL A 245 31.74 -9.36 15.12
CA VAL A 245 31.35 -9.94 16.40
C VAL A 245 30.53 -8.95 17.22
N LYS A 246 30.94 -7.69 17.31
CA LYS A 246 30.23 -6.63 18.03
C LYS A 246 28.89 -6.31 17.34
N LYS A 247 28.85 -6.37 16.01
CA LYS A 247 27.62 -6.19 15.22
C LYS A 247 26.59 -7.29 15.52
N ARG A 248 27.02 -8.55 15.59
CA ARG A 248 26.13 -9.68 15.95
C ARG A 248 25.63 -9.56 17.39
N GLU A 249 26.50 -9.18 18.33
CA GLU A 249 26.13 -8.94 19.72
C GLU A 249 25.11 -7.80 19.85
N TYR A 250 25.30 -6.69 19.15
CA TYR A 250 24.35 -5.57 19.12
C TYR A 250 22.98 -5.98 18.59
N ILE A 251 22.93 -6.74 17.48
CA ILE A 251 21.66 -7.19 16.88
C ILE A 251 20.95 -8.22 17.76
N SER A 252 21.68 -8.98 18.58
CA SER A 252 21.08 -9.95 19.51
C SER A 252 20.37 -9.32 20.70
N ARG A 253 20.65 -8.05 21.00
CA ARG A 253 19.97 -7.33 22.11
C ARG A 253 18.49 -7.09 21.82
N PRO A 254 17.64 -7.00 22.85
CA PRO A 254 16.25 -6.57 22.70
C PRO A 254 16.13 -5.25 21.93
N LEU A 255 15.09 -5.10 21.10
CA LEU A 255 14.94 -3.92 20.27
C LEU A 255 14.91 -2.61 21.08
N TRP A 256 14.28 -2.62 22.26
CA TRP A 256 14.25 -1.45 23.14
C TRP A 256 15.66 -1.02 23.58
N GLU A 257 16.51 -1.95 23.97
CA GLU A 257 17.91 -1.64 24.34
C GLU A 257 18.69 -1.03 23.17
N ARG A 258 18.46 -1.50 21.94
CA ARG A 258 19.09 -0.93 20.74
C ARG A 258 18.58 0.50 20.46
N ILE A 259 17.29 0.77 20.69
CA ILE A 259 16.72 2.11 20.57
C ILE A 259 17.32 3.04 21.63
N CYS A 260 17.37 2.61 22.88
CA CYS A 260 17.98 3.39 23.96
C CYS A 260 19.47 3.64 23.68
N TYR A 261 20.21 2.64 23.20
CA TYR A 261 21.62 2.82 22.85
C TYR A 261 21.80 3.89 21.77
N ALA A 262 21.02 3.82 20.69
CA ALA A 262 21.09 4.78 19.59
C ALA A 262 20.71 6.20 20.03
N LEU A 263 19.67 6.34 20.87
CA LEU A 263 19.20 7.65 21.31
C LEU A 263 19.97 8.22 22.50
N ASP A 264 20.40 7.39 23.46
CA ASP A 264 21.01 7.88 24.72
C ASP A 264 22.54 7.84 24.70
N LYS A 265 23.16 6.89 23.96
CA LYS A 265 24.63 6.78 23.88
C LYS A 265 25.20 7.41 22.62
N GLU A 266 24.54 7.20 21.47
CA GLU A 266 25.01 7.77 20.20
C GLU A 266 24.39 9.12 19.87
N GLU A 267 23.39 9.53 20.65
CA GLU A 267 22.70 10.80 20.52
C GLU A 267 22.27 11.07 19.07
N VAL A 268 21.79 10.03 18.35
CA VAL A 268 21.39 10.15 16.93
C VAL A 268 20.30 11.18 16.71
N TRP A 269 19.57 11.57 17.75
CA TRP A 269 18.55 12.65 17.73
C TRP A 269 19.14 14.03 17.39
N ARG A 270 20.46 14.24 17.57
CA ARG A 270 21.16 15.48 17.13
C ARG A 270 21.21 15.62 15.62
N ARG A 271 21.03 14.55 14.87
CA ARG A 271 21.03 14.61 13.41
C ARG A 271 19.77 15.32 12.91
N PRO A 272 19.91 16.41 12.12
CA PRO A 272 18.75 17.15 11.65
C PRO A 272 17.83 16.37 10.71
N ASP A 273 18.35 15.35 10.03
CA ASP A 273 17.68 14.47 9.08
C ASP A 273 17.20 13.16 9.70
N LEU A 274 17.29 13.03 11.05
CA LEU A 274 16.80 11.84 11.71
C LEU A 274 15.30 11.66 11.47
N SER A 275 14.95 10.56 10.84
CA SER A 275 13.58 10.07 10.66
C SER A 275 13.39 8.74 11.39
N VAL A 276 12.13 8.31 11.56
CA VAL A 276 11.84 7.00 12.16
C VAL A 276 12.40 5.87 11.30
N GLU A 277 12.46 6.08 9.99
CA GLU A 277 13.06 5.15 9.03
C GLU A 277 14.58 5.04 9.24
N SER A 278 15.26 6.16 9.45
CA SER A 278 16.71 6.14 9.71
C SER A 278 17.02 5.55 11.08
N LEU A 279 16.20 5.81 12.10
CA LEU A 279 16.31 5.17 13.42
C LEU A 279 16.10 3.65 13.30
N ALA A 280 15.10 3.21 12.51
CA ALA A 280 14.85 1.79 12.28
C ALA A 280 16.07 1.10 11.66
N ARG A 281 16.70 1.73 10.68
CA ARG A 281 17.94 1.24 10.08
C ARG A 281 19.08 1.16 11.08
N THR A 282 19.31 2.23 11.86
CA THR A 282 20.34 2.26 12.92
C THR A 282 20.13 1.13 13.92
N CYS A 283 18.89 0.86 14.31
CA CYS A 283 18.55 -0.22 15.24
C CYS A 283 18.50 -1.62 14.60
N GLY A 284 18.80 -1.79 13.30
CA GLY A 284 18.68 -3.07 12.60
C GLY A 284 17.26 -3.64 12.69
N SER A 285 16.24 -2.80 12.48
CA SER A 285 14.82 -3.15 12.58
C SER A 285 14.02 -2.44 11.49
N ASN A 286 12.71 -2.62 11.47
CA ASN A 286 11.82 -1.90 10.57
C ASN A 286 10.90 -0.93 11.32
N VAL A 287 10.39 0.06 10.58
CA VAL A 287 9.60 1.18 11.12
C VAL A 287 8.42 0.74 12.00
N PRO A 288 7.57 -0.23 11.60
CA PRO A 288 6.45 -0.66 12.44
C PRO A 288 6.87 -1.20 13.82
N TYR A 289 8.00 -1.91 13.89
CA TYR A 289 8.50 -2.43 15.16
C TYR A 289 9.08 -1.31 16.05
N ILE A 290 9.79 -0.33 15.46
CA ILE A 290 10.26 0.86 16.20
C ILE A 290 9.07 1.61 16.79
N ILE A 291 8.06 1.93 15.98
CA ILE A 291 6.86 2.66 16.43
C ILE A 291 6.16 1.89 17.56
N LYS A 292 5.94 0.58 17.38
CA LYS A 292 5.27 -0.26 18.38
C LYS A 292 6.08 -0.36 19.68
N CYS A 293 7.41 -0.54 19.55
CA CYS A 293 8.30 -0.66 20.70
C CYS A 293 8.33 0.64 21.50
N ILE A 294 8.58 1.79 20.87
CA ILE A 294 8.59 3.08 21.55
C ILE A 294 7.23 3.36 22.22
N LYS A 295 6.13 3.13 21.49
CA LYS A 295 4.78 3.36 22.04
C LYS A 295 4.49 2.49 23.25
N LYS A 296 4.91 1.23 23.23
CA LYS A 296 4.73 0.28 24.34
C LYS A 296 5.53 0.70 25.57
N GLU A 297 6.80 1.06 25.39
CA GLU A 297 7.73 1.32 26.50
C GLU A 297 7.57 2.75 27.08
N THR A 298 7.17 3.73 26.25
CA THR A 298 7.15 5.14 26.66
C THR A 298 5.76 5.79 26.67
N GLY A 299 4.78 5.18 26.00
CA GLY A 299 3.47 5.77 25.77
C GLY A 299 3.43 6.84 24.68
N TYR A 300 4.59 7.30 24.16
CA TYR A 300 4.70 8.35 23.13
C TYR A 300 4.75 7.78 21.73
N SER A 301 4.42 8.61 20.73
CA SER A 301 4.76 8.29 19.36
C SER A 301 6.29 8.37 19.14
N ALA A 302 6.82 7.69 18.11
CA ALA A 302 8.26 7.69 17.85
C ALA A 302 8.81 9.10 17.59
N ASN A 303 8.10 9.94 16.82
CA ASN A 303 8.50 11.32 16.57
C ASN A 303 8.43 12.19 17.84
N GLU A 304 7.42 11.98 18.67
CA GLU A 304 7.29 12.69 19.94
C GLU A 304 8.44 12.30 20.88
N TYR A 305 8.79 11.03 20.98
CA TYR A 305 9.89 10.57 21.81
C TYR A 305 11.24 11.14 21.37
N ILE A 306 11.53 11.18 20.05
CA ILE A 306 12.73 11.84 19.52
C ILE A 306 12.72 13.35 19.87
N ASN A 307 11.58 14.03 19.70
CA ASN A 307 11.48 15.45 20.03
C ASN A 307 11.64 15.71 21.53
N ARG A 308 11.15 14.83 22.41
CA ARG A 308 11.40 14.93 23.85
C ARG A 308 12.90 14.87 24.18
N LYS A 309 13.64 13.93 23.59
CA LYS A 309 15.11 13.85 23.76
C LYS A 309 15.83 15.13 23.31
N ARG A 310 15.39 15.72 22.19
CA ARG A 310 15.90 17.01 21.70
C ARG A 310 15.61 18.15 22.67
N ILE A 311 14.38 18.24 23.16
CA ILE A 311 13.97 19.30 24.08
C ILE A 311 14.63 19.11 25.46
N ASP A 312 14.76 17.89 25.96
CA ASP A 312 15.48 17.62 27.21
C ASP A 312 16.95 18.08 27.12
N HIS A 313 17.59 17.93 25.96
CA HIS A 313 18.91 18.47 25.73
C HIS A 313 18.92 20.01 25.78
N VAL A 314 17.97 20.67 25.09
CA VAL A 314 17.84 22.12 25.12
C VAL A 314 17.66 22.64 26.54
N CYS A 315 16.77 22.00 27.32
CA CYS A 315 16.54 22.38 28.71
C CYS A 315 17.82 22.29 29.56
N ARG A 316 18.56 21.18 29.46
CA ARG A 316 19.85 21.02 30.17
C ARG A 316 20.86 22.08 29.80
N ARG A 317 21.02 22.36 28.50
CA ARG A 317 21.96 23.40 28.04
C ARG A 317 21.62 24.78 28.56
N LEU A 318 20.31 25.13 28.62
CA LEU A 318 19.84 26.39 29.16
C LEU A 318 19.91 26.47 30.70
N GLU A 319 19.90 25.34 31.38
CA GLU A 319 20.15 25.26 32.83
C GLU A 319 21.63 25.41 33.18
N GLU A 320 22.52 24.87 32.34
CA GLU A 320 23.97 25.02 32.47
C GLU A 320 24.43 26.44 32.20
N ASP A 321 23.87 27.08 31.16
CA ASP A 321 24.18 28.46 30.77
C ASP A 321 22.95 29.13 30.16
N PRO A 322 22.22 29.95 30.95
CA PRO A 322 21.03 30.69 30.48
C PRO A 322 21.32 31.77 29.43
N ASP A 323 22.57 32.16 29.21
CA ASP A 323 22.94 33.20 28.26
C ASP A 323 23.21 32.67 26.84
N LEU A 324 23.16 31.35 26.65
CA LEU A 324 23.33 30.74 25.35
C LEU A 324 22.33 31.24 24.29
N ASN A 325 22.80 31.29 23.06
CA ASN A 325 21.95 31.64 21.92
C ASN A 325 20.93 30.51 21.67
N LEU A 326 19.64 30.79 21.84
CA LEU A 326 18.58 29.81 21.64
C LEU A 326 18.63 29.14 20.26
N GLN A 327 18.99 29.88 19.21
CA GLN A 327 19.06 29.33 17.87
C GLN A 327 20.18 28.28 17.73
N GLU A 328 21.34 28.53 18.35
CA GLU A 328 22.46 27.61 18.35
C GLU A 328 22.13 26.35 19.14
N VAL A 329 21.54 26.47 20.33
CA VAL A 329 21.16 25.33 21.15
C VAL A 329 20.12 24.45 20.46
N PHE A 330 19.13 25.02 19.77
CA PHE A 330 18.19 24.26 18.98
C PHE A 330 18.85 23.58 17.76
N PHE A 331 19.82 24.23 17.13
CA PHE A 331 20.56 23.66 16.04
C PHE A 331 21.41 22.47 16.50
N GLU A 332 22.09 22.57 17.64
CA GLU A 332 22.80 21.47 18.32
C GLU A 332 21.86 20.29 18.62
N ALA A 333 20.61 20.58 18.99
CA ALA A 333 19.58 19.58 19.21
C ALA A 333 18.97 18.97 17.93
N GLY A 334 19.50 19.32 16.75
CA GLY A 334 19.08 18.78 15.47
C GLY A 334 17.84 19.43 14.85
N TYR A 335 17.46 20.62 15.28
CA TYR A 335 16.40 21.39 14.62
C TYR A 335 16.94 22.26 13.49
N ARG A 336 16.39 22.12 12.28
CA ARG A 336 16.71 23.00 11.13
C ARG A 336 15.84 24.25 11.06
N VAL A 337 14.61 24.18 11.58
CA VAL A 337 13.59 25.22 11.44
C VAL A 337 13.18 25.73 12.81
N ARG A 338 13.38 27.02 13.04
CA ARG A 338 13.08 27.69 14.32
C ARG A 338 11.63 27.53 14.75
N THR A 339 10.68 27.72 13.85
CA THR A 339 9.24 27.63 14.18
C THR A 339 8.85 26.25 14.67
N THR A 340 9.41 25.19 14.09
CA THR A 340 9.20 23.80 14.53
C THR A 340 9.80 23.56 15.90
N ALA A 341 11.02 24.02 16.13
CA ALA A 341 11.71 23.90 17.42
C ALA A 341 10.92 24.59 18.55
N TRP A 342 10.48 25.82 18.32
CA TRP A 342 9.73 26.61 19.29
C TRP A 342 8.37 26.00 19.62
N ARG A 343 7.66 25.49 18.62
CA ARG A 343 6.39 24.79 18.81
C ARG A 343 6.58 23.53 19.67
N ASN A 344 7.53 22.65 19.29
CA ASN A 344 7.79 21.42 20.04
C ASN A 344 8.24 21.70 21.46
N PHE A 345 9.05 22.76 21.69
CA PHE A 345 9.46 23.14 23.04
C PHE A 345 8.25 23.53 23.89
N ARG A 346 7.39 24.43 23.36
CA ARG A 346 6.18 24.84 24.08
C ARG A 346 5.21 23.70 24.32
N ASP A 347 5.04 22.81 23.36
CA ASP A 347 4.15 21.64 23.47
C ASP A 347 4.64 20.63 24.54
N ILE A 348 5.96 20.53 24.76
CA ILE A 348 6.58 19.58 25.68
C ILE A 348 6.80 20.19 27.07
N VAL A 349 7.27 21.44 27.14
CA VAL A 349 7.66 22.12 28.40
C VAL A 349 6.51 22.98 28.96
N GLY A 350 5.55 23.39 28.13
CA GLY A 350 4.40 24.20 28.55
C GLY A 350 4.63 25.72 28.48
N VAL A 351 5.89 26.16 28.37
CA VAL A 351 6.25 27.59 28.27
C VAL A 351 7.13 27.84 27.04
N SER A 352 7.27 29.09 26.64
CA SER A 352 8.17 29.43 25.52
C SER A 352 9.65 29.25 25.92
N PRO A 353 10.55 28.99 24.95
CA PRO A 353 11.99 28.88 25.21
C PRO A 353 12.58 30.14 25.89
N SER A 354 12.05 31.31 25.53
CA SER A 354 12.48 32.60 26.11
C SER A 354 12.05 32.74 27.56
N GLU A 355 10.81 32.38 27.91
CA GLU A 355 10.30 32.37 29.29
C GLU A 355 11.06 31.36 30.15
N TYR A 356 11.27 30.14 29.61
CA TYR A 356 12.06 29.12 30.31
C TYR A 356 13.48 29.61 30.63
N ARG A 357 14.17 30.18 29.62
CA ARG A 357 15.49 30.77 29.83
C ARG A 357 15.49 31.88 30.88
N PHE A 358 14.50 32.76 30.85
CA PHE A 358 14.40 33.84 31.85
C PHE A 358 14.19 33.31 33.26
N SER A 359 13.43 32.22 33.42
CA SER A 359 13.21 31.60 34.75
C SER A 359 14.45 30.88 35.31
N LYS A 360 15.49 30.66 34.51
CA LYS A 360 16.76 30.02 34.94
C LYS A 360 17.90 31.02 35.18
N ARG A 361 17.67 32.31 34.87
CA ARG A 361 18.55 33.43 35.25
C ARG A 361 18.31 33.83 36.69
#